data_fbea50d5d98def1a94f74b905f8b8e7a
#
_entry.id   fbea50d5d98def1a94f74b905f8b8e7a
#
_cell.length_a   1.000
_cell.length_b   1.000
_cell.length_c   1.000
_cell.angle_alpha   90.00
_cell.angle_beta   90.00
_cell.angle_gamma   90.00
#
_symmetry.space_group_name_H-M   'P 1'
#
loop_
_entity.id
_entity.type
_entity.pdbx_description
1 polymer ?
#
loop_
_entity_poly.entity_id
_entity_poly.type
_entity_poly.pdbx_seq_one_letter_code
_entity_poly.pdbx_strand_id
1 'polypeptide(L)'
;MPASARNELRTLAFGDLGGRTWGAVWSQDDDRQALVSIGTASGVFNGQVTIEGSGVAQPWRLRGAGVELVVTPRGESEIASIEELGITGFEQLCSVQGTCVIGETDRTEHEVNCPGRRGARTTTIDFARLDSVREVSAWLGPGDGLWLLALRPRKSAGHGHDLVAATLFEAGVEVPIADPRLSTTYGTGGLPMRASIELWLGAQDGETYARRGVGDVAQPRSEPVGPRAEVSEPWSEIVVPGIKLESAPLRWRSAGREGAGVYLLATPR
;
A
#
# COMPACT_ATOMS: atom_id res chain seq x y z
N MET A 1 20.46 -27.09 10.48
CA MET A 1 20.06 -25.66 10.43
C MET A 1 18.59 -25.62 10.77
N PRO A 2 18.13 -24.89 11.77
CA PRO A 2 16.69 -24.71 11.98
C PRO A 2 16.12 -24.03 10.71
N ALA A 3 14.99 -24.52 10.22
CA ALA A 3 14.28 -23.90 9.14
C ALA A 3 13.99 -22.45 9.54
N SER A 4 14.41 -21.49 8.73
CA SER A 4 14.07 -20.09 8.92
C SER A 4 12.56 -20.02 9.03
N ALA A 5 12.03 -19.45 10.11
CA ALA A 5 10.60 -19.20 10.24
C ALA A 5 10.16 -18.38 9.02
N ARG A 6 9.16 -18.86 8.31
CA ARG A 6 8.56 -18.11 7.21
C ARG A 6 7.60 -17.12 7.85
N ASN A 7 7.86 -15.85 7.61
CA ASN A 7 6.98 -14.78 8.06
C ASN A 7 5.92 -14.54 6.98
N GLU A 8 4.66 -14.55 7.35
CA GLU A 8 3.57 -14.15 6.45
C GLU A 8 3.33 -12.66 6.62
N LEU A 9 3.30 -11.94 5.49
CA LEU A 9 2.95 -10.53 5.43
C LEU A 9 1.69 -10.36 4.61
N ARG A 10 0.64 -9.79 5.21
CA ARG A 10 -0.59 -9.40 4.53
C ARG A 10 -0.68 -7.90 4.47
N THR A 11 -0.93 -7.38 3.29
CA THR A 11 -1.12 -5.95 3.08
C THR A 11 -2.37 -5.67 2.27
N LEU A 12 -3.02 -4.55 2.58
CA LEU A 12 -4.14 -4.02 1.83
C LEU A 12 -3.96 -2.52 1.71
N ALA A 13 -4.17 -2.00 0.52
CA ALA A 13 -4.28 -0.58 0.26
C ALA A 13 -5.54 -0.30 -0.55
N PHE A 14 -6.28 0.75 -0.21
CA PHE A 14 -7.50 1.13 -0.91
C PHE A 14 -7.73 2.64 -0.84
N GLY A 15 -8.54 3.16 -1.74
CA GLY A 15 -8.99 4.55 -1.70
C GLY A 15 -9.85 4.92 -2.89
N ASP A 16 -10.67 5.95 -2.71
CA ASP A 16 -11.47 6.49 -3.79
C ASP A 16 -10.62 7.32 -4.77
N LEU A 17 -11.01 7.36 -6.04
CA LEU A 17 -10.29 8.14 -7.06
C LEU A 17 -10.32 9.65 -6.79
N GLY A 18 -11.25 10.12 -5.96
CA GLY A 18 -11.34 11.51 -5.50
C GLY A 18 -10.39 11.84 -4.37
N GLY A 19 -9.72 10.85 -3.79
CA GLY A 19 -8.75 11.01 -2.70
C GLY A 19 -9.37 11.45 -1.37
N ARG A 20 -10.67 11.21 -1.16
CA ARG A 20 -11.38 11.57 0.07
C ARG A 20 -11.33 10.46 1.11
N THR A 21 -11.28 9.21 0.66
CA THR A 21 -11.19 8.03 1.50
C THR A 21 -10.00 7.21 1.05
N TRP A 22 -9.19 6.78 1.99
CA TRP A 22 -8.05 5.91 1.74
C TRP A 22 -7.81 5.01 2.95
N GLY A 23 -7.08 3.91 2.75
CA GLY A 23 -6.66 3.06 3.85
C GLY A 23 -5.48 2.20 3.52
N ALA A 24 -4.73 1.86 4.56
CA ALA A 24 -3.61 0.94 4.55
C ALA A 24 -3.76 -0.07 5.69
N VAL A 25 -3.48 -1.33 5.40
CA VAL A 25 -3.51 -2.41 6.38
C VAL A 25 -2.21 -3.20 6.27
N TRP A 26 -1.65 -3.53 7.42
CA TRP A 26 -0.42 -4.29 7.56
C TRP A 26 -0.61 -5.36 8.65
N SER A 27 -0.37 -6.61 8.30
CA SER A 27 -0.32 -7.72 9.25
C SER A 27 0.94 -8.52 8.99
N GLN A 28 1.66 -8.82 10.05
CA GLN A 28 2.87 -9.62 10.01
C GLN A 28 2.66 -10.84 10.90
N ASP A 29 3.16 -11.97 10.43
CA ASP A 29 3.00 -13.29 11.04
C ASP A 29 1.55 -13.83 10.99
N ASP A 30 1.35 -15.05 11.47
CA ASP A 30 0.06 -15.76 11.45
C ASP A 30 -0.96 -15.17 12.46
N ASP A 31 -0.63 -14.02 13.04
CA ASP A 31 -1.53 -13.25 13.88
C ASP A 31 -2.67 -12.69 13.03
N ARG A 32 -3.89 -13.05 13.39
CA ARG A 32 -5.08 -12.50 12.73
C ARG A 32 -5.24 -11.00 12.98
N GLN A 33 -4.35 -10.39 13.74
CA GLN A 33 -4.34 -8.98 14.05
C GLN A 33 -3.60 -8.19 12.96
N ALA A 34 -4.17 -7.09 12.57
CA ALA A 34 -3.58 -6.18 11.61
C ALA A 34 -3.61 -4.74 12.10
N LEU A 35 -2.58 -3.99 11.78
CA LEU A 35 -2.55 -2.54 11.93
C LEU A 35 -3.32 -1.92 10.76
N VAL A 36 -4.16 -0.94 11.06
CA VAL A 36 -4.98 -0.27 10.06
C VAL A 36 -4.96 1.23 10.24
N SER A 37 -4.75 1.94 9.12
CA SER A 37 -4.94 3.39 9.00
C SER A 37 -6.04 3.65 7.98
N ILE A 38 -7.06 4.41 8.31
CA ILE A 38 -8.11 4.84 7.38
C ILE A 38 -8.28 6.34 7.51
N GLY A 39 -8.07 7.04 6.40
CA GLY A 39 -8.26 8.48 6.30
C GLY A 39 -9.52 8.82 5.54
N THR A 40 -10.22 9.85 6.00
CA THR A 40 -11.37 10.49 5.35
C THR A 40 -11.24 12.01 5.42
N ALA A 41 -12.18 12.73 4.86
CA ALA A 41 -12.25 14.20 5.00
C ALA A 41 -12.39 14.66 6.48
N SER A 42 -12.88 13.78 7.37
CA SER A 42 -13.11 14.08 8.79
C SER A 42 -11.91 13.75 9.68
N GLY A 43 -10.86 13.12 9.16
CA GLY A 43 -9.68 12.74 9.92
C GLY A 43 -9.14 11.36 9.59
N VAL A 44 -8.28 10.86 10.46
CA VAL A 44 -7.63 9.55 10.30
C VAL A 44 -7.96 8.66 11.51
N PHE A 45 -8.36 7.44 11.23
CA PHE A 45 -8.44 6.36 12.21
C PHE A 45 -7.15 5.53 12.16
N ASN A 46 -6.56 5.27 13.31
CA ASN A 46 -5.45 4.37 13.51
C ASN A 46 -5.80 3.33 14.56
N GLY A 47 -5.62 2.06 14.25
CA GLY A 47 -5.99 1.01 15.20
C GLY A 47 -5.57 -0.39 14.79
N GLN A 48 -6.14 -1.35 15.49
CA GLN A 48 -5.98 -2.77 15.22
C GLN A 48 -7.31 -3.39 14.85
N VAL A 49 -7.28 -4.28 13.87
CA VAL A 49 -8.43 -5.06 13.42
C VAL A 49 -8.05 -6.53 13.29
N THR A 50 -9.05 -7.40 13.34
CA THR A 50 -8.86 -8.80 12.98
C THR A 50 -9.08 -8.97 11.48
N ILE A 51 -8.20 -9.72 10.81
CA ILE A 51 -8.40 -10.16 9.42
C ILE A 51 -8.91 -11.60 9.44
N GLU A 52 -10.08 -11.82 8.88
CA GLU A 52 -10.64 -13.14 8.63
C GLU A 52 -10.58 -13.45 7.13
N GLY A 53 -10.35 -14.71 6.79
CA GLY A 53 -10.18 -15.16 5.41
C GLY A 53 -8.72 -15.32 5.05
N SER A 54 -8.46 -16.31 4.22
CA SER A 54 -7.12 -16.63 3.72
C SER A 54 -7.21 -17.07 2.26
N GLY A 55 -6.10 -16.90 1.54
CA GLY A 55 -6.00 -17.33 0.16
C GLY A 55 -6.60 -16.34 -0.85
N VAL A 56 -6.39 -16.69 -2.10
CA VAL A 56 -6.57 -15.86 -3.29
C VAL A 56 -8.04 -15.60 -3.60
N ALA A 57 -8.87 -16.63 -3.54
CA ALA A 57 -10.25 -16.57 -4.01
C ALA A 57 -11.25 -16.10 -2.94
N GLN A 58 -10.84 -16.09 -1.67
CA GLN A 58 -11.74 -15.77 -0.57
C GLN A 58 -11.75 -14.28 -0.25
N PRO A 59 -12.90 -13.67 0.03
CA PRO A 59 -12.97 -12.33 0.58
C PRO A 59 -12.27 -12.28 1.95
N TRP A 60 -11.60 -11.16 2.23
CA TRP A 60 -11.14 -10.86 3.57
C TRP A 60 -12.19 -10.03 4.30
N ARG A 61 -12.31 -10.23 5.60
CA ARG A 61 -13.14 -9.42 6.49
C ARG A 61 -12.27 -8.79 7.55
N LEU A 62 -12.34 -7.48 7.65
CA LEU A 62 -11.64 -6.71 8.66
C LEU A 62 -12.64 -6.23 9.70
N ARG A 63 -12.42 -6.55 10.97
CA ARG A 63 -13.32 -6.20 12.05
C ARG A 63 -12.58 -5.74 13.30
N GLY A 64 -13.08 -4.70 13.92
CA GLY A 64 -12.63 -4.23 15.24
C GLY A 64 -12.54 -2.71 15.29
N ALA A 65 -12.59 -2.17 16.50
CA ALA A 65 -12.39 -0.75 16.80
C ALA A 65 -13.26 0.22 15.98
N GLY A 66 -14.46 -0.18 15.56
CA GLY A 66 -15.34 0.64 14.71
C GLY A 66 -15.07 0.50 13.22
N VAL A 67 -14.32 -0.50 12.82
CA VAL A 67 -14.07 -0.85 11.40
C VAL A 67 -14.78 -2.16 11.09
N GLU A 68 -15.58 -2.17 10.03
CA GLU A 68 -16.17 -3.36 9.44
C GLU A 68 -16.06 -3.28 7.92
N LEU A 69 -15.09 -3.98 7.34
CA LEU A 69 -14.82 -3.95 5.91
C LEU A 69 -14.83 -5.36 5.32
N VAL A 70 -15.32 -5.46 4.10
CA VAL A 70 -15.25 -6.65 3.25
C VAL A 70 -14.38 -6.33 2.05
N VAL A 71 -13.33 -7.12 1.85
CA VAL A 71 -12.37 -6.99 0.76
C VAL A 71 -12.63 -8.12 -0.23
N THR A 72 -13.26 -7.82 -1.33
CA THR A 72 -13.63 -8.79 -2.36
C THR A 72 -12.59 -8.79 -3.48
N PRO A 73 -11.98 -9.94 -3.81
CA PRO A 73 -11.03 -10.05 -4.91
C PRO A 73 -11.67 -9.65 -6.25
N ARG A 74 -10.87 -9.04 -7.12
CA ARG A 74 -11.24 -8.71 -8.50
C ARG A 74 -10.14 -9.14 -9.44
N GLY A 75 -10.51 -9.78 -10.53
CA GLY A 75 -9.56 -10.28 -11.52
C GLY A 75 -8.80 -11.53 -11.06
N GLU A 76 -7.84 -11.92 -11.84
CA GLU A 76 -6.93 -13.01 -11.55
C GLU A 76 -5.89 -12.56 -10.55
N SER A 77 -5.41 -13.49 -9.76
CA SER A 77 -4.32 -13.28 -8.83
C SER A 77 -3.06 -13.88 -9.44
N GLU A 78 -2.03 -13.09 -9.51
CA GLU A 78 -0.71 -13.59 -9.81
C GLU A 78 0.02 -13.98 -8.53
N ILE A 79 0.75 -15.08 -8.62
CA ILE A 79 1.70 -15.48 -7.58
C ILE A 79 2.97 -14.66 -7.84
N ALA A 80 3.10 -13.56 -7.14
CA ALA A 80 4.33 -12.79 -7.14
C ALA A 80 5.43 -13.65 -6.50
N SER A 81 6.26 -14.27 -7.32
CA SER A 81 7.47 -14.95 -6.88
C SER A 81 8.65 -14.06 -7.19
N ILE A 82 9.35 -13.61 -6.16
CA ILE A 82 10.61 -12.91 -6.31
C ILE A 82 11.67 -13.82 -5.70
N GLU A 83 12.15 -14.76 -6.52
CA GLU A 83 13.10 -15.80 -6.08
C GLU A 83 14.33 -15.19 -5.42
N GLU A 84 14.86 -14.09 -5.97
CA GLU A 84 16.02 -13.37 -5.45
C GLU A 84 15.81 -12.82 -4.03
N LEU A 85 14.55 -12.57 -3.65
CA LEU A 85 14.15 -12.07 -2.34
C LEU A 85 13.54 -13.13 -1.43
N GLY A 86 13.38 -14.36 -1.93
CA GLY A 86 12.69 -15.43 -1.20
C GLY A 86 11.24 -15.06 -0.87
N ILE A 87 10.62 -14.17 -1.65
CA ILE A 87 9.22 -13.76 -1.50
C ILE A 87 8.36 -14.61 -2.41
N THR A 88 7.32 -15.24 -1.85
CA THR A 88 6.29 -15.96 -2.58
C THR A 88 4.91 -15.57 -2.06
N GLY A 89 3.92 -15.47 -2.94
CA GLY A 89 2.57 -15.11 -2.54
C GLY A 89 1.74 -14.59 -3.70
N PHE A 90 0.78 -13.74 -3.42
CA PHE A 90 -0.05 -13.15 -4.45
C PHE A 90 -0.25 -11.66 -4.24
N GLU A 91 -0.47 -10.96 -5.33
CA GLU A 91 -0.97 -9.59 -5.39
C GLU A 91 -2.23 -9.58 -6.25
N GLN A 92 -3.25 -8.86 -5.82
CA GLN A 92 -4.54 -8.90 -6.48
C GLN A 92 -5.30 -7.59 -6.31
N LEU A 93 -5.93 -7.13 -7.38
CA LEU A 93 -6.91 -6.05 -7.30
C LEU A 93 -8.13 -6.51 -6.49
N CYS A 94 -8.75 -5.59 -5.79
CA CYS A 94 -9.91 -5.85 -4.97
C CYS A 94 -10.88 -4.65 -4.94
N SER A 95 -12.07 -4.89 -4.41
CA SER A 95 -12.96 -3.83 -3.92
C SER A 95 -13.07 -3.93 -2.41
N VAL A 96 -13.11 -2.78 -1.75
CA VAL A 96 -13.27 -2.67 -0.31
C VAL A 96 -14.58 -1.97 -0.03
N GLN A 97 -15.46 -2.60 0.74
CA GLN A 97 -16.78 -2.10 1.08
C GLN A 97 -17.05 -2.28 2.56
N GLY A 98 -17.79 -1.34 3.16
CA GLY A 98 -18.19 -1.40 4.55
C GLY A 98 -18.19 -0.04 5.21
N THR A 99 -17.92 0.00 6.51
CA THR A 99 -17.94 1.23 7.30
C THR A 99 -16.71 1.38 8.18
N CYS A 100 -16.36 2.63 8.50
CA CYS A 100 -15.42 2.95 9.56
C CYS A 100 -15.91 4.14 10.37
N VAL A 101 -15.61 4.13 11.67
CA VAL A 101 -15.97 5.19 12.60
C VAL A 101 -14.73 6.02 12.91
N ILE A 102 -14.77 7.31 12.60
CA ILE A 102 -13.66 8.24 12.82
C ILE A 102 -14.09 9.29 13.86
N GLY A 103 -13.12 9.72 14.66
CA GLY A 103 -13.28 10.70 15.72
C GLY A 103 -13.31 10.06 17.11
N GLU A 104 -12.67 10.72 18.07
CA GLU A 104 -12.64 10.28 19.48
C GLU A 104 -13.90 10.70 20.22
N THR A 105 -14.32 11.95 20.07
CA THR A 105 -15.46 12.54 20.76
C THR A 105 -16.71 12.54 19.90
N ASP A 106 -16.60 13.05 18.67
CA ASP A 106 -17.69 13.10 17.69
C ASP A 106 -17.51 11.95 16.69
N ARG A 107 -17.90 10.76 17.14
CA ARG A 107 -17.77 9.52 16.35
C ARG A 107 -18.68 9.57 15.14
N THR A 108 -18.10 9.72 13.97
CA THR A 108 -18.81 9.75 12.69
C THR A 108 -18.57 8.45 11.94
N GLU A 109 -19.65 7.81 11.53
CA GLU A 109 -19.58 6.65 10.66
C GLU A 109 -19.42 7.10 9.20
N HIS A 110 -18.46 6.51 8.51
CA HIS A 110 -18.14 6.76 7.11
C HIS A 110 -18.32 5.48 6.31
N GLU A 111 -19.02 5.57 5.20
CA GLU A 111 -19.10 4.50 4.22
C GLU A 111 -17.79 4.41 3.45
N VAL A 112 -17.29 3.18 3.26
CA VAL A 112 -16.12 2.85 2.43
C VAL A 112 -16.62 2.06 1.23
N ASN A 113 -16.34 2.55 0.03
CA ASN A 113 -16.61 1.85 -1.23
C ASN A 113 -15.53 2.24 -2.24
N CYS A 114 -14.42 1.53 -2.20
CA CYS A 114 -13.19 1.92 -2.89
C CYS A 114 -12.61 0.74 -3.68
N PRO A 115 -11.94 1.01 -4.80
CA PRO A 115 -10.97 0.09 -5.35
C PRO A 115 -9.77 -0.05 -4.41
N GLY A 116 -9.06 -1.14 -4.55
CA GLY A 116 -7.86 -1.38 -3.76
C GLY A 116 -7.02 -2.51 -4.33
N ARG A 117 -5.93 -2.77 -3.64
CA ARG A 117 -5.02 -3.88 -3.87
C ARG A 117 -4.80 -4.62 -2.55
N ARG A 118 -4.86 -5.95 -2.59
CA ARG A 118 -4.50 -6.83 -1.48
C ARG A 118 -3.39 -7.79 -1.87
N GLY A 119 -2.55 -8.15 -0.92
CA GLY A 119 -1.51 -9.14 -1.12
C GLY A 119 -1.23 -9.94 0.14
N ALA A 120 -0.89 -11.21 -0.04
CA ALA A 120 -0.37 -12.05 1.03
C ALA A 120 0.90 -12.73 0.55
N ARG A 121 1.97 -12.60 1.33
CA ARG A 121 3.30 -13.05 0.96
C ARG A 121 3.95 -13.78 2.11
N THR A 122 4.68 -14.84 1.79
CA THR A 122 5.65 -15.42 2.70
C THR A 122 7.04 -14.94 2.32
N THR A 123 7.84 -14.59 3.29
CA THR A 123 9.21 -14.12 3.08
C THR A 123 10.18 -14.76 4.08
N THR A 124 11.39 -15.01 3.62
CA THR A 124 12.51 -15.37 4.48
C THR A 124 13.37 -14.16 4.87
N ILE A 125 12.97 -12.97 4.45
CA ILE A 125 13.71 -11.75 4.74
C ILE A 125 13.59 -11.42 6.22
N ASP A 126 14.75 -11.23 6.85
CA ASP A 126 14.83 -10.68 8.18
C ASP A 126 14.63 -9.17 8.13
N PHE A 127 13.45 -8.70 8.53
CA PHE A 127 13.12 -7.27 8.57
C PHE A 127 14.11 -6.47 9.42
N ALA A 128 14.74 -7.08 10.44
CA ALA A 128 15.75 -6.42 11.25
C ALA A 128 17.02 -6.04 10.46
N ARG A 129 17.20 -6.59 9.27
CA ARG A 129 18.31 -6.24 8.36
C ARG A 129 17.96 -5.16 7.34
N LEU A 130 16.76 -4.64 7.38
CA LEU A 130 16.29 -3.56 6.50
C LEU A 130 16.36 -2.22 7.23
N ASP A 131 16.66 -1.16 6.49
CA ASP A 131 16.45 0.22 6.92
C ASP A 131 14.99 0.63 6.73
N SER A 132 14.36 0.17 5.66
CA SER A 132 12.96 0.43 5.39
C SER A 132 12.36 -0.55 4.39
N VAL A 133 11.04 -0.72 4.51
CA VAL A 133 10.16 -1.35 3.52
C VAL A 133 9.23 -0.27 3.00
N ARG A 134 9.26 -0.02 1.70
CA ARG A 134 8.39 0.96 1.04
C ARG A 134 7.46 0.24 0.10
N GLU A 135 6.19 0.50 0.24
CA GLU A 135 5.16 -0.08 -0.62
C GLU A 135 4.34 1.04 -1.24
N VAL A 136 4.17 0.98 -2.54
CA VAL A 136 3.32 1.91 -3.31
C VAL A 136 2.25 1.10 -3.98
N SER A 137 1.01 1.45 -3.71
CA SER A 137 -0.16 0.91 -4.40
C SER A 137 -0.87 2.05 -5.11
N ALA A 138 -1.28 1.84 -6.37
CA ALA A 138 -2.00 2.84 -7.13
C ALA A 138 -3.05 2.19 -8.03
N TRP A 139 -4.12 2.91 -8.32
CA TRP A 139 -5.18 2.51 -9.23
C TRP A 139 -5.67 3.71 -10.05
N LEU A 140 -5.92 3.46 -11.32
CA LEU A 140 -6.38 4.44 -12.32
C LEU A 140 -7.81 4.17 -12.78
N GLY A 141 -8.43 3.11 -12.26
CA GLY A 141 -9.76 2.65 -12.58
C GLY A 141 -9.98 1.17 -12.19
N PRO A 142 -11.17 0.64 -12.47
CA PRO A 142 -11.48 -0.77 -12.23
C PRO A 142 -10.62 -1.67 -13.12
N GLY A 143 -9.69 -2.38 -12.67
CA GLY A 143 -8.83 -3.27 -13.45
C GLY A 143 -7.47 -2.67 -13.82
N ASP A 144 -7.25 -1.39 -13.58
CA ASP A 144 -5.94 -0.75 -13.81
C ASP A 144 -5.32 -0.41 -12.46
N GLY A 145 -4.27 -1.10 -12.11
CA GLY A 145 -3.61 -0.94 -10.82
C GLY A 145 -2.14 -1.30 -10.87
N LEU A 146 -1.45 -0.85 -9.86
CA LEU A 146 -0.02 -1.06 -9.68
C LEU A 146 0.25 -1.37 -8.22
N TRP A 147 1.13 -2.31 -7.99
CA TRP A 147 1.80 -2.52 -6.72
C TRP A 147 3.31 -2.50 -6.94
N LEU A 148 4.03 -1.87 -6.04
CA LEU A 148 5.48 -1.88 -6.01
C LEU A 148 5.98 -1.98 -4.56
N LEU A 149 6.91 -2.90 -4.33
CA LEU A 149 7.64 -3.08 -3.09
C LEU A 149 9.11 -2.71 -3.31
N ALA A 150 9.67 -1.90 -2.42
CA ALA A 150 11.09 -1.61 -2.38
C ALA A 150 11.65 -1.85 -0.98
N LEU A 151 12.59 -2.75 -0.89
CA LEU A 151 13.30 -3.11 0.33
C LEU A 151 14.66 -2.44 0.34
N ARG A 152 14.97 -1.69 1.39
CA ARG A 152 16.28 -1.08 1.59
C ARG A 152 17.09 -1.88 2.59
N PRO A 153 18.16 -2.56 2.18
CA PRO A 153 19.06 -3.21 3.12
C PRO A 153 19.77 -2.18 4.02
N ARG A 154 20.02 -2.53 5.27
CA ARG A 154 20.84 -1.70 6.17
C ARG A 154 22.23 -1.46 5.58
N LYS A 155 22.73 -0.25 5.77
CA LYS A 155 24.06 0.20 5.28
C LYS A 155 24.19 0.20 3.76
N SER A 156 23.06 0.23 3.03
CA SER A 156 23.14 0.42 1.58
C SER A 156 23.64 1.82 1.24
N ALA A 157 24.53 1.91 0.24
CA ALA A 157 25.19 3.18 -0.13
C ALA A 157 24.24 4.16 -0.85
N GLY A 158 23.00 3.77 -1.16
CA GLY A 158 22.03 4.61 -1.85
C GLY A 158 20.86 3.84 -2.46
N HIS A 159 19.99 4.57 -3.15
CA HIS A 159 18.77 4.03 -3.75
C HIS A 159 18.99 2.95 -4.84
N GLY A 160 20.16 2.92 -5.48
CA GLY A 160 20.51 1.90 -6.47
C GLY A 160 20.72 0.49 -5.88
N HIS A 161 20.68 0.34 -4.57
CA HIS A 161 20.80 -0.94 -3.88
C HIS A 161 19.46 -1.43 -3.28
N ASP A 162 18.37 -0.72 -3.56
CA ASP A 162 17.05 -1.17 -3.15
C ASP A 162 16.66 -2.41 -3.99
N LEU A 163 16.11 -3.41 -3.31
CA LEU A 163 15.54 -4.57 -3.97
C LEU A 163 14.08 -4.24 -4.30
N VAL A 164 13.73 -4.21 -5.57
CA VAL A 164 12.42 -3.71 -6.03
C VAL A 164 11.66 -4.78 -6.77
N ALA A 165 10.40 -4.92 -6.44
CA ALA A 165 9.44 -5.76 -7.14
C ALA A 165 8.18 -4.98 -7.47
N ALA A 166 7.50 -5.33 -8.53
CA ALA A 166 6.24 -4.69 -8.88
C ALA A 166 5.32 -5.63 -9.66
N THR A 167 4.03 -5.37 -9.55
CA THR A 167 2.98 -5.96 -10.38
C THR A 167 2.16 -4.83 -10.99
N LEU A 168 1.95 -4.88 -12.29
CA LEU A 168 1.12 -3.94 -13.04
C LEU A 168 -0.09 -4.68 -13.60
N PHE A 169 -1.28 -4.13 -13.40
CA PHE A 169 -2.53 -4.62 -13.98
C PHE A 169 -3.07 -3.60 -14.98
N GLU A 170 -3.36 -4.06 -16.19
CA GLU A 170 -4.07 -3.29 -17.22
C GLU A 170 -5.31 -4.07 -17.65
N ALA A 171 -6.48 -3.47 -17.56
CA ALA A 171 -7.77 -4.13 -17.85
C ALA A 171 -7.98 -5.45 -17.06
N GLY A 172 -7.43 -5.54 -15.85
CA GLY A 172 -7.53 -6.72 -14.99
C GLY A 172 -6.53 -7.83 -15.29
N VAL A 173 -5.63 -7.62 -16.26
CA VAL A 173 -4.60 -8.58 -16.66
C VAL A 173 -3.23 -8.08 -16.20
N GLU A 174 -2.40 -8.97 -15.68
CA GLU A 174 -1.03 -8.64 -15.33
C GLU A 174 -0.18 -8.39 -16.57
N VAL A 175 0.62 -7.31 -16.49
CA VAL A 175 1.59 -6.95 -17.51
C VAL A 175 2.99 -7.28 -16.99
N PRO A 176 3.77 -8.12 -17.70
CA PRO A 176 5.12 -8.46 -17.27
C PRO A 176 6.05 -7.25 -17.17
N ILE A 177 6.77 -7.16 -16.05
CA ILE A 177 7.71 -6.08 -15.78
C ILE A 177 9.13 -6.66 -15.78
N ALA A 178 10.00 -6.09 -16.61
CA ALA A 178 11.39 -6.52 -16.70
C ALA A 178 12.29 -5.84 -15.64
N ASP A 179 12.07 -4.54 -15.38
CA ASP A 179 12.88 -3.76 -14.44
C ASP A 179 12.00 -2.68 -13.77
N PRO A 180 11.56 -2.90 -12.52
CA PRO A 180 10.83 -1.91 -11.75
C PRO A 180 11.78 -0.97 -11.00
N ARG A 181 11.49 0.33 -11.01
CA ARG A 181 12.28 1.34 -10.30
C ARG A 181 11.38 2.27 -9.49
N LEU A 182 11.81 2.57 -8.26
CA LEU A 182 11.17 3.54 -7.39
C LEU A 182 12.16 4.64 -7.01
N SER A 183 11.78 5.88 -7.27
CA SER A 183 12.44 7.07 -6.73
C SER A 183 11.50 7.78 -5.77
N THR A 184 12.00 8.15 -4.59
CA THR A 184 11.23 8.85 -3.57
C THR A 184 11.84 10.22 -3.29
N THR A 185 11.03 11.26 -3.36
CA THR A 185 11.40 12.58 -2.88
C THR A 185 10.89 12.75 -1.45
N TYR A 186 11.75 13.17 -0.55
CA TYR A 186 11.44 13.36 0.86
C TYR A 186 11.25 14.84 1.18
N GLY A 187 10.34 15.13 2.10
CA GLY A 187 10.15 16.45 2.68
C GLY A 187 11.14 16.74 3.81
N THR A 188 11.03 17.93 4.39
CA THR A 188 11.90 18.39 5.49
C THR A 188 11.82 17.52 6.76
N GLY A 189 10.69 16.84 6.98
CA GLY A 189 10.48 15.90 8.08
C GLY A 189 11.00 14.48 7.82
N GLY A 190 11.65 14.22 6.67
CA GLY A 190 12.13 12.89 6.32
C GLY A 190 11.05 11.93 5.84
N LEU A 191 9.81 12.38 5.69
CA LEU A 191 8.70 11.60 5.14
C LEU A 191 8.63 11.74 3.61
N PRO A 192 8.24 10.69 2.89
CA PRO A 192 8.04 10.77 1.45
C PRO A 192 6.98 11.81 1.07
N MET A 193 7.30 12.65 0.10
CA MET A 193 6.37 13.64 -0.47
C MET A 193 5.92 13.25 -1.87
N ARG A 194 6.73 12.45 -2.55
CA ARG A 194 6.48 12.00 -3.92
C ARG A 194 7.10 10.64 -4.15
N ALA A 195 6.35 9.77 -4.81
CA ALA A 195 6.83 8.53 -5.39
C ALA A 195 6.87 8.67 -6.91
N SER A 196 8.00 8.42 -7.53
CA SER A 196 8.15 8.33 -8.99
C SER A 196 8.52 6.90 -9.35
N ILE A 197 7.73 6.29 -10.23
CA ILE A 197 7.91 4.91 -10.65
C ILE A 197 8.24 4.88 -12.13
N GLU A 198 9.20 4.04 -12.49
CA GLU A 198 9.51 3.68 -13.86
C GLU A 198 9.50 2.16 -13.97
N LEU A 199 8.61 1.63 -14.81
CA LEU A 199 8.47 0.20 -15.08
C LEU A 199 8.91 -0.06 -16.52
N TRP A 200 9.93 -0.88 -16.69
CA TRP A 200 10.36 -1.33 -18.00
C TRP A 200 9.59 -2.59 -18.37
N LEU A 201 8.79 -2.49 -19.40
CA LEU A 201 7.92 -3.55 -19.88
C LEU A 201 8.54 -4.17 -21.14
N GLY A 202 8.51 -5.50 -21.23
CA GLY A 202 8.93 -6.21 -22.44
C GLY A 202 7.82 -6.21 -23.49
N ALA A 203 8.12 -5.82 -24.72
CA ALA A 203 7.22 -6.03 -25.83
C ALA A 203 7.44 -7.41 -26.49
N GLN A 204 6.44 -7.90 -27.21
CA GLN A 204 6.49 -9.21 -27.87
C GLN A 204 7.58 -9.31 -28.97
N ASP A 205 8.03 -8.18 -29.49
CA ASP A 205 9.10 -8.05 -30.49
C ASP A 205 10.51 -7.97 -29.86
N GLY A 206 10.60 -8.04 -28.52
CA GLY A 206 11.84 -7.97 -27.77
C GLY A 206 12.30 -6.54 -27.47
N GLU A 207 11.57 -5.52 -27.91
CA GLU A 207 11.80 -4.15 -27.48
C GLU A 207 11.29 -3.93 -26.06
N THR A 208 11.89 -2.99 -25.34
CA THR A 208 11.43 -2.57 -24.03
C THR A 208 10.94 -1.12 -24.06
N TYR A 209 9.88 -0.84 -23.35
CA TYR A 209 9.38 0.52 -23.19
C TYR A 209 9.11 0.84 -21.72
N ALA A 210 9.26 2.12 -21.36
CA ALA A 210 9.05 2.55 -19.98
C ALA A 210 7.63 3.07 -19.76
N ARG A 211 6.94 2.51 -18.78
CA ARG A 211 5.73 3.10 -18.20
C ARG A 211 6.12 3.90 -16.97
N ARG A 212 5.77 5.19 -16.97
CA ARG A 212 6.08 6.08 -15.85
C ARG A 212 4.83 6.51 -15.12
N GLY A 213 4.95 6.60 -13.79
CA GLY A 213 3.90 7.11 -12.92
C GLY A 213 4.48 7.96 -11.79
N VAL A 214 3.69 8.93 -11.34
CA VAL A 214 4.05 9.81 -10.24
C VAL A 214 2.88 9.90 -9.27
N GLY A 215 3.14 9.63 -8.00
CA GLY A 215 2.24 9.82 -6.88
C GLY A 215 2.73 10.96 -6.00
N ASP A 216 1.98 12.04 -5.93
CA ASP A 216 2.21 13.09 -4.95
C ASP A 216 1.38 12.79 -3.70
N VAL A 217 1.99 12.91 -2.51
CA VAL A 217 1.25 12.77 -1.25
C VAL A 217 0.14 13.80 -1.23
N ALA A 218 -1.09 13.30 -1.17
CA ALA A 218 -2.27 14.15 -1.18
C ALA A 218 -2.44 14.80 0.19
N GLN A 219 -2.39 16.12 0.25
CA GLN A 219 -2.80 16.84 1.44
C GLN A 219 -4.31 16.69 1.61
N PRO A 220 -4.82 16.44 2.83
CA PRO A 220 -6.24 16.46 3.08
C PRO A 220 -6.79 17.81 2.61
N ARG A 221 -7.77 17.79 1.73
CA ARG A 221 -8.53 18.99 1.40
C ARG A 221 -9.45 19.27 2.57
N SER A 222 -8.96 19.99 3.58
CA SER A 222 -9.86 20.67 4.49
C SER A 222 -10.58 21.74 3.69
N GLU A 223 -11.91 21.65 3.58
CA GLU A 223 -12.68 22.84 3.23
C GLU A 223 -12.30 23.92 4.24
N PRO A 224 -12.04 25.16 3.81
CA PRO A 224 -11.61 26.21 4.72
C PRO A 224 -12.77 26.58 5.66
N VAL A 225 -12.85 25.87 6.77
CA VAL A 225 -13.74 26.21 7.88
C VAL A 225 -12.97 27.11 8.86
N GLY A 226 -12.90 28.40 8.52
CA GLY A 226 -12.38 29.45 9.39
C GLY A 226 -10.86 29.72 9.29
N PRO A 227 -10.39 30.81 9.91
CA PRO A 227 -9.04 31.36 9.73
C PRO A 227 -7.91 30.59 10.46
N ARG A 228 -8.15 29.42 11.00
CA ARG A 228 -7.16 28.57 11.68
C ARG A 228 -7.47 27.07 11.49
N ALA A 229 -7.67 26.60 10.26
CA ALA A 229 -7.60 25.17 10.01
C ALA A 229 -6.14 24.74 10.18
N GLU A 230 -5.82 24.03 11.25
CA GLU A 230 -4.57 23.29 11.35
C GLU A 230 -4.51 22.34 10.15
N VAL A 231 -3.49 22.51 9.33
CA VAL A 231 -3.23 21.61 8.21
C VAL A 231 -2.88 20.27 8.87
N SER A 232 -3.85 19.34 8.91
CA SER A 232 -3.57 18.00 9.40
C SER A 232 -2.52 17.36 8.50
N GLU A 233 -1.49 16.81 9.12
CA GLU A 233 -0.45 16.13 8.36
C GLU A 233 -1.06 14.98 7.57
N PRO A 234 -0.69 14.81 6.28
CA PRO A 234 -1.27 13.77 5.44
C PRO A 234 -0.84 12.35 5.86
N TRP A 235 0.16 12.26 6.74
CA TRP A 235 0.72 11.01 7.19
C TRP A 235 0.04 10.49 8.44
N SER A 236 -0.33 9.21 8.38
CA SER A 236 -0.73 8.42 9.53
C SER A 236 0.47 7.66 10.07
N GLU A 237 0.61 7.58 11.38
CA GLU A 237 1.69 6.86 12.05
C GLU A 237 1.10 5.86 13.05
N ILE A 238 1.57 4.60 12.98
CA ILE A 238 1.33 3.58 13.99
C ILE A 238 2.68 3.03 14.45
N VAL A 239 2.89 3.04 15.76
CA VAL A 239 4.11 2.51 16.38
C VAL A 239 3.76 1.32 17.23
N VAL A 240 4.35 0.17 16.92
CA VAL A 240 4.28 -1.06 17.71
C VAL A 240 5.68 -1.60 17.98
N PRO A 241 5.86 -2.53 18.93
CA PRO A 241 7.15 -3.15 19.15
C PRO A 241 7.75 -3.71 17.85
N GLY A 242 8.98 -3.32 17.55
CA GLY A 242 9.74 -3.81 16.40
C GLY A 242 9.48 -3.08 15.06
N ILE A 243 8.40 -2.28 14.93
CA ILE A 243 8.10 -1.59 13.68
C ILE A 243 7.40 -0.25 13.88
N LYS A 244 7.78 0.72 13.07
CA LYS A 244 7.05 1.97 12.84
C LYS A 244 6.42 1.89 11.46
N LEU A 245 5.10 2.06 11.38
CA LEU A 245 4.34 2.06 10.14
C LEU A 245 3.79 3.45 9.88
N GLU A 246 4.11 3.99 8.71
CA GLU A 246 3.64 5.29 8.24
C GLU A 246 2.91 5.09 6.90
N SER A 247 1.77 5.75 6.74
CA SER A 247 0.99 5.66 5.50
C SER A 247 0.36 6.98 5.13
N ALA A 248 0.24 7.23 3.82
CA ALA A 248 -0.37 8.43 3.29
C ALA A 248 -1.07 8.16 1.94
N PRO A 249 -2.15 8.89 1.64
CA PRO A 249 -2.79 8.84 0.33
C PRO A 249 -1.91 9.50 -0.73
N LEU A 250 -1.97 8.97 -1.94
CA LEU A 250 -1.31 9.52 -3.12
C LEU A 250 -2.35 9.97 -4.15
N ARG A 251 -2.13 11.16 -4.73
CA ARG A 251 -2.71 11.52 -6.03
C ARG A 251 -1.78 10.97 -7.10
N TRP A 252 -2.28 10.03 -7.87
CA TRP A 252 -1.50 9.30 -8.86
C TRP A 252 -1.72 9.83 -10.26
N ARG A 253 -0.67 9.90 -11.05
CA ARG A 253 -0.72 10.26 -12.47
C ARG A 253 0.18 9.33 -13.28
N SER A 254 -0.37 8.75 -14.34
CA SER A 254 0.38 7.92 -15.28
C SER A 254 -0.27 7.98 -16.66
N ALA A 255 0.53 8.12 -17.71
CA ALA A 255 0.09 8.13 -19.11
C ALA A 255 -1.09 9.10 -19.38
N GLY A 256 -1.06 10.30 -18.79
CA GLY A 256 -2.13 11.31 -18.94
C GLY A 256 -3.41 11.01 -18.15
N ARG A 257 -3.46 9.93 -17.38
CA ARG A 257 -4.59 9.57 -16.51
C ARG A 257 -4.29 9.97 -15.06
N GLU A 258 -5.33 10.33 -14.34
CA GLU A 258 -5.29 10.56 -12.91
C GLU A 258 -5.92 9.39 -12.15
N GLY A 259 -5.43 9.16 -10.94
CA GLY A 259 -5.91 8.11 -10.07
C GLY A 259 -5.54 8.37 -8.62
N ALA A 260 -5.74 7.37 -7.80
CA ALA A 260 -5.39 7.40 -6.40
C ALA A 260 -4.39 6.30 -6.07
N GLY A 261 -3.79 6.40 -4.90
CA GLY A 261 -2.89 5.38 -4.38
C GLY A 261 -2.65 5.57 -2.89
N VAL A 262 -1.83 4.69 -2.35
CA VAL A 262 -1.35 4.74 -0.97
C VAL A 262 0.15 4.48 -0.97
N TYR A 263 0.88 5.31 -0.25
CA TYR A 263 2.27 5.05 0.14
C TYR A 263 2.27 4.47 1.55
N LEU A 264 2.99 3.39 1.73
CA LEU A 264 3.22 2.77 3.02
C LEU A 264 4.74 2.66 3.24
N LEU A 265 5.20 3.12 4.39
CA LEU A 265 6.58 3.06 4.84
C LEU A 265 6.63 2.30 6.17
N ALA A 266 7.29 1.15 6.18
CA ALA A 266 7.56 0.40 7.39
C ALA A 266 9.06 0.52 7.72
N THR A 267 9.35 0.98 8.93
CA THR A 267 10.71 1.15 9.45
C THR A 267 10.90 0.20 10.63
N PRO A 268 11.76 -0.83 10.52
CA PRO A 268 12.14 -1.67 11.66
C PRO A 268 12.81 -0.84 12.75
N ARG A 269 12.52 -1.17 14.00
CA ARG A 269 13.07 -0.51 15.20
C ARG A 269 13.96 -1.42 16.02
#